data_9dfa2bb757eac108d0d05a39c962b5f1
#
_entry.id   9dfa2bb757eac108d0d05a39c962b5f1
#
_cell.length_a   1.000
_cell.length_b   1.000
_cell.length_c   1.000
_cell.angle_alpha   90.00
_cell.angle_beta   90.00
_cell.angle_gamma   90.00
#
_symmetry.space_group_name_H-M   'P 1'
#
loop_
_entity.id
_entity.type
_entity.pdbx_description
1 polymer ?
#
loop_
_entity_poly.entity_id
_entity_poly.type
_entity_poly.pdbx_seq_one_letter_code
_entity_poly.pdbx_strand_id
1 'polypeptide(L)'
;MAAHPPHYDEGAGAQAFVLLPRREGFFFGRAPAKRVHMTTRSPLAPAAFPVVPEIAGVTRRVARAQYKNWDRCDLTYVELAPGTTVAGVFTRNVCCSSEVEIGREQVKGGKGRALIVNAGNSNAFTGYRGREAVEQIMAQVADHLGCAQNEVFVSSTGVIGVPLPKDKARAGVEAALTAEPCSWEAAAETICTTDTFAKGSAASAIVGDRTVHVAGIVKGSGMIAPDMATMLGYIFTDAAVARALLQDMLSEATGGTFNSITVDSDTSTSDTVLIFATGQAGNTVLTTREDPGADALYAAIRQVALDLAQQVVRDGEGASKFIEVQVSRAVSDDSAKRVALAIANSPLVKTAIAGEDANWGRVVMAVGKAGEPADRDKLAIRFGDHWVAKDGLPVDVYDEAPVAAHLKGLEIRVGADLGLGDGRATVWTCDLTHGYISINADYRS
;
A
#
# COMPACT_ATOMS: atom_id res chain seq x y z
N MET A 1 17.41 -60.03 13.00
CA MET A 1 17.03 -60.48 11.64
C MET A 1 17.01 -59.23 10.78
N ALA A 2 18.05 -59.08 9.96
CA ALA A 2 18.20 -57.95 9.07
C ALA A 2 17.62 -58.32 7.69
N ALA A 3 16.81 -57.42 7.11
CA ALA A 3 16.32 -57.56 5.76
C ALA A 3 17.06 -56.56 4.84
N HIS A 4 17.70 -57.10 3.82
CA HIS A 4 18.42 -56.37 2.75
C HIS A 4 17.46 -55.73 1.75
N PRO A 5 17.84 -54.58 1.12
CA PRO A 5 17.12 -54.03 -0.01
C PRO A 5 17.51 -54.73 -1.35
N PRO A 6 16.63 -54.71 -2.35
CA PRO A 6 16.88 -55.39 -3.62
C PRO A 6 17.82 -54.61 -4.55
N HIS A 7 18.68 -55.38 -5.20
CA HIS A 7 19.55 -54.92 -6.30
C HIS A 7 18.75 -54.58 -7.56
N TYR A 8 19.09 -53.46 -8.18
CA TYR A 8 18.68 -53.16 -9.56
C TYR A 8 19.84 -53.46 -10.51
N ASP A 9 19.48 -54.23 -11.54
CA ASP A 9 20.36 -54.78 -12.57
C ASP A 9 20.68 -53.69 -13.62
N GLU A 10 21.96 -53.53 -13.95
CA GLU A 10 22.42 -52.67 -15.04
C GLU A 10 22.29 -53.39 -16.38
N GLY A 11 21.24 -53.02 -17.16
CA GLY A 11 21.03 -53.44 -18.55
C GLY A 11 21.31 -52.31 -19.53
N ALA A 12 22.41 -52.44 -20.25
CA ALA A 12 22.85 -51.55 -21.33
C ALA A 12 21.82 -51.41 -22.47
N GLY A 13 21.48 -50.18 -22.83
CA GLY A 13 20.73 -49.84 -24.04
C GLY A 13 21.13 -48.44 -24.54
N ALA A 14 22.19 -48.40 -25.38
CA ALA A 14 22.54 -47.20 -26.10
C ALA A 14 21.46 -46.84 -27.12
N GLN A 15 20.67 -45.80 -26.86
CA GLN A 15 19.84 -45.18 -27.86
C GLN A 15 20.54 -43.94 -28.44
N ALA A 16 20.75 -44.02 -29.76
CA ALA A 16 21.34 -42.98 -30.58
C ALA A 16 20.49 -41.72 -30.55
N PHE A 17 21.08 -40.59 -30.12
CA PHE A 17 20.49 -39.25 -30.30
C PHE A 17 20.52 -38.91 -31.79
N VAL A 18 19.37 -38.87 -32.43
CA VAL A 18 19.18 -38.27 -33.75
C VAL A 18 19.20 -36.75 -33.59
N LEU A 19 20.27 -36.14 -34.09
CA LEU A 19 20.38 -34.68 -34.23
C LEU A 19 19.37 -34.22 -35.31
N LEU A 20 18.28 -33.58 -34.88
CA LEU A 20 17.39 -32.83 -35.76
C LEU A 20 18.14 -31.58 -36.29
N PRO A 21 17.95 -31.21 -37.59
CA PRO A 21 18.61 -30.07 -38.19
C PRO A 21 18.14 -28.75 -37.54
N ARG A 22 19.11 -27.84 -37.29
CA ARG A 22 18.86 -26.46 -36.88
C ARG A 22 17.85 -25.81 -37.84
N ARG A 23 16.62 -25.50 -37.34
CA ARG A 23 15.74 -24.60 -38.05
C ARG A 23 16.24 -23.17 -37.90
N GLU A 24 16.53 -22.60 -39.06
CA GLU A 24 16.86 -21.18 -39.24
C GLU A 24 15.76 -20.26 -38.66
N GLY A 25 16.23 -19.18 -38.13
CA GLY A 25 15.63 -17.95 -37.65
C GLY A 25 14.14 -17.76 -37.80
N PHE A 26 13.40 -17.89 -36.71
CA PHE A 26 12.14 -17.16 -36.58
C PHE A 26 12.47 -15.69 -36.34
N PHE A 27 12.36 -14.86 -37.38
CA PHE A 27 12.21 -13.43 -37.26
C PHE A 27 10.93 -13.16 -36.48
N PHE A 28 11.02 -12.87 -35.20
CA PHE A 28 9.95 -12.21 -34.49
C PHE A 28 9.81 -10.82 -35.09
N GLY A 29 8.86 -10.65 -36.01
CA GLY A 29 8.39 -9.35 -36.42
C GLY A 29 8.09 -8.51 -35.16
N ARG A 30 8.67 -7.33 -35.05
CA ARG A 30 8.27 -6.36 -34.02
C ARG A 30 6.76 -6.17 -34.11
N ALA A 31 6.04 -6.71 -33.14
CA ALA A 31 4.64 -6.32 -32.95
C ALA A 31 4.61 -4.79 -32.85
N PRO A 32 3.62 -4.12 -33.49
CA PRO A 32 3.49 -2.68 -33.36
C PRO A 32 3.42 -2.34 -31.87
N ALA A 33 4.17 -1.30 -31.46
CA ALA A 33 4.13 -0.81 -30.11
C ALA A 33 2.66 -0.54 -29.75
N LYS A 34 2.07 -1.40 -28.87
CA LYS A 34 0.74 -1.16 -28.35
C LYS A 34 0.75 0.19 -27.68
N ARG A 35 -0.21 1.04 -28.03
CA ARG A 35 -0.43 2.33 -27.39
C ARG A 35 -0.52 2.06 -25.89
N VAL A 36 0.33 2.73 -25.13
CA VAL A 36 0.15 2.86 -23.68
C VAL A 36 -1.22 3.52 -23.52
N HIS A 37 -2.23 2.74 -23.10
CA HIS A 37 -3.49 3.32 -22.71
C HIS A 37 -3.17 4.22 -21.50
N MET A 38 -3.30 5.52 -21.67
CA MET A 38 -3.38 6.44 -20.54
C MET A 38 -4.54 5.94 -19.69
N THR A 39 -4.25 5.48 -18.47
CA THR A 39 -5.27 5.06 -17.53
C THR A 39 -6.21 6.24 -17.31
N THR A 40 -7.50 6.05 -17.60
CA THR A 40 -8.50 7.07 -17.34
C THR A 40 -8.53 7.33 -15.83
N ARG A 41 -8.59 8.60 -15.42
CA ARG A 41 -8.68 8.98 -14.01
C ARG A 41 -9.83 8.23 -13.34
N SER A 42 -9.60 7.67 -12.16
CA SER A 42 -10.61 6.94 -11.40
C SER A 42 -11.88 7.80 -11.21
N PRO A 43 -13.08 7.25 -11.41
CA PRO A 43 -14.34 7.95 -11.14
C PRO A 43 -14.53 8.28 -9.65
N LEU A 44 -13.74 7.67 -8.78
CA LEU A 44 -13.73 7.87 -7.32
C LEU A 44 -12.67 8.88 -6.87
N ALA A 45 -11.91 9.42 -7.81
CA ALA A 45 -10.86 10.41 -7.52
C ALA A 45 -11.46 11.69 -6.92
N PRO A 46 -10.82 12.32 -5.94
CA PRO A 46 -11.24 13.62 -5.43
C PRO A 46 -11.16 14.68 -6.55
N ALA A 47 -11.95 15.74 -6.44
CA ALA A 47 -11.99 16.80 -7.45
C ALA A 47 -10.63 17.48 -7.64
N ALA A 48 -9.86 17.65 -6.57
CA ALA A 48 -8.53 18.26 -6.57
C ALA A 48 -7.64 17.61 -5.49
N PHE A 49 -6.33 17.80 -5.61
CA PHE A 49 -5.39 17.49 -4.54
C PHE A 49 -5.70 18.37 -3.31
N PRO A 50 -5.66 17.81 -2.09
CA PRO A 50 -6.01 18.60 -0.89
C PRO A 50 -4.99 19.73 -0.63
N VAL A 51 -5.44 20.74 0.10
CA VAL A 51 -4.53 21.77 0.61
C VAL A 51 -3.71 21.13 1.74
N VAL A 52 -2.42 20.97 1.51
CA VAL A 52 -1.47 20.39 2.47
C VAL A 52 -0.54 21.51 2.97
N PRO A 53 -0.50 21.80 4.28
CA PRO A 53 0.37 22.84 4.82
C PRO A 53 1.85 22.44 4.67
N GLU A 54 2.73 23.45 4.68
CA GLU A 54 4.16 23.22 4.83
C GLU A 54 4.44 22.65 6.22
N ILE A 55 5.27 21.63 6.26
CA ILE A 55 5.75 21.04 7.54
C ILE A 55 7.12 21.62 7.82
N ALA A 56 7.25 22.29 8.94
CA ALA A 56 8.52 22.89 9.32
C ALA A 56 9.64 21.82 9.39
N GLY A 57 10.77 22.11 8.74
CA GLY A 57 11.88 21.16 8.66
C GLY A 57 11.76 20.07 7.61
N VAL A 58 10.82 20.18 6.65
CA VAL A 58 10.67 19.29 5.50
C VAL A 58 10.80 20.08 4.20
N THR A 59 11.76 19.71 3.37
CA THR A 59 11.92 20.29 2.01
C THR A 59 11.83 19.16 0.99
N ARG A 60 11.00 19.32 -0.04
CA ARG A 60 10.73 18.33 -1.09
C ARG A 60 11.28 18.84 -2.42
N ARG A 61 11.89 17.94 -3.19
CA ARG A 61 12.39 18.22 -4.54
C ARG A 61 12.11 17.01 -5.43
N VAL A 62 11.98 17.22 -6.73
CA VAL A 62 11.74 16.14 -7.70
C VAL A 62 12.71 16.27 -8.87
N ALA A 63 13.08 15.13 -9.46
CA ALA A 63 14.00 15.05 -10.58
C ALA A 63 13.60 13.96 -11.56
N ARG A 64 14.22 14.00 -12.76
CA ARG A 64 14.12 12.97 -13.80
C ARG A 64 15.36 12.09 -13.76
N ALA A 65 15.26 10.89 -13.22
CA ALA A 65 16.30 9.87 -13.29
C ALA A 65 16.17 9.00 -14.55
N GLN A 66 15.01 9.04 -15.20
CA GLN A 66 14.68 8.30 -16.42
C GLN A 66 14.87 6.78 -16.28
N TYR A 67 14.38 6.24 -15.16
CA TYR A 67 14.36 4.78 -14.97
C TYR A 67 13.53 4.08 -16.05
N LYS A 68 12.44 4.72 -16.47
CA LYS A 68 11.68 4.41 -17.69
C LYS A 68 11.66 5.61 -18.65
N ASN A 69 11.25 5.38 -19.88
CA ASN A 69 11.09 6.47 -20.88
C ASN A 69 9.79 7.27 -20.63
N TRP A 70 9.66 7.81 -19.42
CA TRP A 70 8.56 8.68 -19.04
C TRP A 70 8.94 10.13 -19.23
N ASP A 71 8.01 10.94 -19.76
CA ASP A 71 8.20 12.40 -19.86
C ASP A 71 7.70 13.11 -18.59
N ARG A 72 8.13 12.60 -17.42
CA ARG A 72 7.82 13.18 -16.11
C ARG A 72 8.97 12.93 -15.13
N CYS A 73 8.91 13.59 -13.96
CA CYS A 73 9.78 13.25 -12.85
C CYS A 73 9.46 11.83 -12.34
N ASP A 74 10.49 11.11 -11.91
CA ASP A 74 10.44 9.73 -11.42
C ASP A 74 11.32 9.50 -10.19
N LEU A 75 11.87 10.58 -9.60
CA LEU A 75 12.62 10.57 -8.36
C LEU A 75 12.20 11.74 -7.46
N THR A 76 11.76 11.41 -6.25
CA THR A 76 11.45 12.38 -5.18
C THR A 76 12.54 12.32 -4.14
N TYR A 77 13.05 13.48 -3.75
CA TYR A 77 13.95 13.70 -2.63
C TYR A 77 13.26 14.56 -1.57
N VAL A 78 13.29 14.09 -0.33
CA VAL A 78 12.83 14.85 0.84
C VAL A 78 14.00 15.02 1.79
N GLU A 79 14.35 16.27 2.05
CA GLU A 79 15.33 16.67 3.05
C GLU A 79 14.63 16.98 4.36
N LEU A 80 15.19 16.52 5.48
CA LEU A 80 14.65 16.62 6.82
C LEU A 80 15.59 17.38 7.72
N ALA A 81 15.03 18.18 8.63
CA ALA A 81 15.82 18.91 9.63
C ALA A 81 16.69 17.96 10.48
N PRO A 82 17.89 18.39 10.89
CA PRO A 82 18.69 17.64 11.84
C PRO A 82 17.92 17.31 13.12
N GLY A 83 18.05 16.07 13.61
CA GLY A 83 17.36 15.61 14.81
C GLY A 83 15.96 15.04 14.54
N THR A 84 15.51 14.95 13.29
CA THR A 84 14.23 14.32 12.94
C THR A 84 14.17 12.89 13.46
N THR A 85 13.10 12.59 14.20
CA THR A 85 12.75 11.24 14.64
C THR A 85 12.01 10.50 13.53
N VAL A 86 12.33 9.20 13.33
CA VAL A 86 11.65 8.37 12.35
C VAL A 86 11.10 7.09 12.99
N ALA A 87 9.92 6.67 12.50
CA ALA A 87 9.36 5.35 12.74
C ALA A 87 8.86 4.75 11.41
N GLY A 88 8.75 3.43 11.35
CA GLY A 88 8.36 2.76 10.10
C GLY A 88 7.72 1.41 10.30
N VAL A 89 6.86 1.05 9.35
CA VAL A 89 6.31 -0.29 9.17
C VAL A 89 6.53 -0.73 7.72
N PHE A 90 6.76 -2.02 7.52
CA PHE A 90 7.22 -2.57 6.25
C PHE A 90 6.50 -3.87 5.92
N THR A 91 6.41 -4.22 4.66
CA THR A 91 5.81 -5.48 4.18
C THR A 91 6.38 -6.70 4.92
N ARG A 92 5.57 -7.71 5.11
CA ARG A 92 6.00 -9.03 5.62
C ARG A 92 6.32 -10.01 4.50
N ASN A 93 6.26 -9.59 3.25
CA ASN A 93 6.64 -10.42 2.12
C ASN A 93 8.08 -10.91 2.30
N VAL A 94 8.28 -12.22 2.24
CA VAL A 94 9.61 -12.84 2.43
C VAL A 94 10.56 -12.59 1.26
N CYS A 95 10.02 -12.17 0.10
CA CYS A 95 10.79 -11.75 -1.08
C CYS A 95 10.89 -10.23 -1.19
N CYS A 96 11.00 -9.53 -0.06
CA CYS A 96 11.04 -8.07 -0.03
C CYS A 96 12.29 -7.51 -0.72
N SER A 97 12.21 -6.22 -1.12
CA SER A 97 13.32 -5.49 -1.75
C SER A 97 14.45 -5.19 -0.74
N SER A 98 15.63 -4.88 -1.26
CA SER A 98 16.79 -4.51 -0.43
C SER A 98 16.53 -3.25 0.41
N GLU A 99 15.74 -2.30 -0.11
CA GLU A 99 15.34 -1.08 0.60
C GLU A 99 14.51 -1.40 1.85
N VAL A 100 13.62 -2.38 1.76
CA VAL A 100 12.81 -2.83 2.89
C VAL A 100 13.69 -3.47 3.97
N GLU A 101 14.62 -4.35 3.58
CA GLU A 101 15.57 -4.96 4.54
C GLU A 101 16.40 -3.91 5.26
N ILE A 102 16.99 -2.97 4.51
CA ILE A 102 17.81 -1.87 5.04
C ILE A 102 16.94 -0.97 5.93
N GLY A 103 15.77 -0.56 5.46
CA GLY A 103 14.86 0.32 6.18
C GLY A 103 14.40 -0.24 7.53
N ARG A 104 14.14 -1.55 7.61
CA ARG A 104 13.80 -2.24 8.89
C ARG A 104 14.92 -2.10 9.93
N GLU A 105 16.17 -2.12 9.51
CA GLU A 105 17.31 -1.92 10.42
C GLU A 105 17.49 -0.44 10.78
N GLN A 106 17.34 0.45 9.79
CA GLN A 106 17.53 1.90 9.98
C GLN A 106 16.53 2.50 10.98
N VAL A 107 15.25 2.12 10.93
CA VAL A 107 14.22 2.65 11.86
C VAL A 107 14.51 2.30 13.32
N LYS A 108 15.33 1.28 13.60
CA LYS A 108 15.78 0.95 14.95
C LYS A 108 16.66 2.06 15.54
N GLY A 109 17.39 2.81 14.70
CA GLY A 109 18.14 3.98 15.08
C GLY A 109 17.31 5.21 15.39
N GLY A 110 16.09 5.28 14.83
CA GLY A 110 15.09 6.32 15.09
C GLY A 110 15.45 7.71 14.58
N LYS A 111 16.42 7.86 13.68
CA LYS A 111 16.87 9.13 13.11
C LYS A 111 16.73 9.13 11.59
N GLY A 112 16.28 10.25 11.02
CA GLY A 112 16.16 10.44 9.60
C GLY A 112 16.62 11.83 9.17
N ARG A 113 17.36 11.90 8.05
CA ARG A 113 17.84 13.15 7.44
C ARG A 113 17.38 13.30 6.00
N ALA A 114 17.06 12.20 5.35
CA ALA A 114 16.56 12.22 4.00
C ALA A 114 15.70 11.00 3.66
N LEU A 115 14.82 11.20 2.67
CA LEU A 115 14.07 10.15 2.00
C LEU A 115 14.26 10.31 0.49
N ILE A 116 14.64 9.22 -0.18
CA ILE A 116 14.67 9.10 -1.65
C ILE A 116 13.62 8.09 -2.07
N VAL A 117 12.77 8.46 -3.02
CA VAL A 117 11.77 7.57 -3.60
C VAL A 117 11.89 7.58 -5.11
N ASN A 118 12.10 6.41 -5.72
CA ASN A 118 12.09 6.28 -7.18
C ASN A 118 10.87 5.50 -7.69
N ALA A 119 10.33 5.93 -8.82
CA ALA A 119 9.25 5.26 -9.52
C ALA A 119 9.72 4.66 -10.85
N GLY A 120 9.13 3.52 -11.25
CA GLY A 120 9.42 2.82 -12.50
C GLY A 120 10.32 1.60 -12.37
N ASN A 121 11.03 1.44 -11.26
CA ASN A 121 11.84 0.27 -10.93
C ASN A 121 11.69 -0.03 -9.44
N SER A 122 11.26 -1.23 -9.07
CA SER A 122 11.04 -1.62 -7.66
C SER A 122 12.31 -2.11 -6.98
N ASN A 123 13.36 -2.38 -7.73
CA ASN A 123 14.61 -2.95 -7.23
C ASN A 123 14.43 -4.24 -6.38
N ALA A 124 13.28 -4.90 -6.49
CA ALA A 124 12.98 -6.16 -5.81
C ALA A 124 13.47 -7.35 -6.63
N PHE A 125 13.88 -8.43 -5.96
CA PHE A 125 14.43 -9.63 -6.57
C PHE A 125 15.65 -9.35 -7.46
N THR A 126 16.59 -8.56 -6.98
CA THR A 126 17.76 -8.07 -7.72
C THR A 126 19.09 -8.49 -7.10
N GLY A 127 19.02 -9.24 -6.00
CA GLY A 127 20.19 -9.76 -5.29
C GLY A 127 21.13 -8.63 -4.81
N TYR A 128 22.44 -8.94 -4.73
CA TYR A 128 23.44 -7.99 -4.24
C TYR A 128 23.53 -6.71 -5.09
N ARG A 129 23.20 -6.77 -6.39
CA ARG A 129 23.29 -5.59 -7.28
C ARG A 129 22.28 -4.51 -6.90
N GLY A 130 21.07 -4.92 -6.51
CA GLY A 130 20.06 -3.99 -6.02
C GLY A 130 20.49 -3.32 -4.72
N ARG A 131 21.05 -4.09 -3.79
CA ARG A 131 21.57 -3.58 -2.52
C ARG A 131 22.69 -2.57 -2.71
N GLU A 132 23.67 -2.87 -3.57
CA GLU A 132 24.77 -1.95 -3.88
C GLU A 132 24.26 -0.61 -4.45
N ALA A 133 23.21 -0.62 -5.28
CA ALA A 133 22.63 0.62 -5.80
C ALA A 133 22.00 1.47 -4.69
N VAL A 134 21.31 0.84 -3.74
CA VAL A 134 20.73 1.53 -2.56
C VAL A 134 21.84 2.13 -1.69
N GLU A 135 22.86 1.35 -1.36
CA GLU A 135 24.01 1.80 -0.56
C GLU A 135 24.74 2.96 -1.23
N GLN A 136 24.87 2.96 -2.56
CA GLN A 136 25.43 4.09 -3.32
C GLN A 136 24.56 5.36 -3.20
N ILE A 137 23.23 5.25 -3.30
CA ILE A 137 22.32 6.38 -3.11
C ILE A 137 22.46 6.94 -1.69
N MET A 138 22.43 6.06 -0.69
CA MET A 138 22.58 6.44 0.72
C MET A 138 23.90 7.19 0.96
N ALA A 139 25.02 6.70 0.44
CA ALA A 139 26.31 7.33 0.56
C ALA A 139 26.30 8.73 -0.09
N GLN A 140 25.82 8.84 -1.33
CA GLN A 140 25.79 10.12 -2.05
C GLN A 140 24.98 11.21 -1.32
N VAL A 141 23.80 10.85 -0.78
CA VAL A 141 22.96 11.80 -0.04
C VAL A 141 23.55 12.12 1.32
N ALA A 142 24.10 11.12 2.01
CA ALA A 142 24.75 11.31 3.31
C ALA A 142 25.96 12.24 3.21
N ASP A 143 26.80 12.08 2.19
CA ASP A 143 27.94 12.95 1.92
C ASP A 143 27.50 14.40 1.64
N HIS A 144 26.41 14.59 0.86
CA HIS A 144 25.86 15.92 0.58
C HIS A 144 25.34 16.62 1.84
N LEU A 145 24.66 15.87 2.73
CA LEU A 145 24.05 16.41 3.95
C LEU A 145 24.98 16.46 5.17
N GLY A 146 26.16 15.82 5.08
CA GLY A 146 27.06 15.65 6.22
C GLY A 146 26.44 14.82 7.35
N CYS A 147 25.69 13.75 7.02
CA CYS A 147 25.00 12.90 7.99
C CYS A 147 25.44 11.43 7.87
N ALA A 148 24.95 10.58 8.75
CA ALA A 148 25.23 9.14 8.67
C ALA A 148 24.39 8.49 7.58
N GLN A 149 24.94 7.51 6.84
CA GLN A 149 24.23 6.80 5.77
C GLN A 149 22.94 6.13 6.24
N ASN A 150 22.91 5.64 7.49
CA ASN A 150 21.72 5.03 8.08
C ASN A 150 20.62 6.04 8.45
N GLU A 151 20.82 7.33 8.24
CA GLU A 151 19.82 8.38 8.37
C GLU A 151 19.17 8.72 7.00
N VAL A 152 19.60 8.07 5.90
CA VAL A 152 19.06 8.23 4.55
C VAL A 152 18.20 7.04 4.21
N PHE A 153 16.90 7.24 4.07
CA PHE A 153 15.92 6.22 3.69
C PHE A 153 15.73 6.19 2.19
N VAL A 154 15.64 5.00 1.62
CA VAL A 154 15.40 4.79 0.19
C VAL A 154 14.18 3.90 0.02
N SER A 155 13.34 4.21 -0.95
CA SER A 155 12.22 3.37 -1.37
C SER A 155 12.13 3.33 -2.89
N SER A 156 11.75 2.19 -3.43
CA SER A 156 11.65 1.94 -4.86
C SER A 156 10.33 1.30 -5.23
N THR A 157 9.73 1.69 -6.36
CA THR A 157 8.48 1.11 -6.85
C THR A 157 8.47 0.98 -8.37
N GLY A 158 7.83 -0.07 -8.88
CA GLY A 158 7.69 -0.35 -10.31
C GLY A 158 8.04 -1.79 -10.67
N VAL A 159 8.83 -1.99 -11.73
CA VAL A 159 9.19 -3.31 -12.27
C VAL A 159 10.02 -4.12 -11.29
N ILE A 160 9.65 -5.39 -11.09
CA ILE A 160 10.38 -6.40 -10.29
C ILE A 160 11.40 -7.12 -11.17
N GLY A 161 12.54 -7.54 -10.60
CA GLY A 161 13.54 -8.38 -11.26
C GLY A 161 14.61 -7.62 -12.07
N VAL A 162 14.55 -6.29 -12.09
CA VAL A 162 15.54 -5.44 -12.78
C VAL A 162 16.33 -4.66 -11.72
N PRO A 163 17.66 -4.86 -11.61
CA PRO A 163 18.47 -4.07 -10.70
C PRO A 163 18.39 -2.58 -11.04
N LEU A 164 18.36 -1.74 -10.01
CA LEU A 164 18.33 -0.29 -10.20
C LEU A 164 19.61 0.16 -10.93
N PRO A 165 19.52 0.84 -12.08
CA PRO A 165 20.70 1.25 -12.83
C PRO A 165 21.50 2.30 -12.07
N LYS A 166 22.71 1.93 -11.57
CA LYS A 166 23.55 2.75 -10.69
C LYS A 166 23.86 4.14 -11.26
N ASP A 167 24.17 4.24 -12.56
CA ASP A 167 24.51 5.52 -13.20
C ASP A 167 23.28 6.43 -13.27
N LYS A 168 22.11 5.90 -13.60
CA LYS A 168 20.86 6.66 -13.60
C LYS A 168 20.48 7.08 -12.19
N ALA A 169 20.63 6.19 -11.21
CA ALA A 169 20.36 6.48 -9.80
C ALA A 169 21.26 7.64 -9.33
N ARG A 170 22.56 7.56 -9.58
CA ARG A 170 23.53 8.60 -9.21
C ARG A 170 23.20 9.94 -9.85
N ALA A 171 22.97 9.98 -11.17
CA ALA A 171 22.65 11.22 -11.89
C ALA A 171 21.29 11.79 -11.44
N GLY A 172 20.27 10.94 -11.23
CA GLY A 172 18.97 11.37 -10.74
C GLY A 172 19.02 11.96 -9.33
N VAL A 173 19.78 11.35 -8.43
CA VAL A 173 20.00 11.88 -7.07
C VAL A 173 20.74 13.21 -7.14
N GLU A 174 21.83 13.33 -7.92
CA GLU A 174 22.55 14.58 -8.10
C GLU A 174 21.62 15.71 -8.59
N ALA A 175 20.78 15.42 -9.57
CA ALA A 175 19.78 16.37 -10.06
C ALA A 175 18.76 16.76 -9.00
N ALA A 176 18.30 15.79 -8.17
CA ALA A 176 17.33 16.05 -7.12
C ALA A 176 17.92 16.89 -5.97
N LEU A 177 19.17 16.67 -5.60
CA LEU A 177 19.85 17.42 -4.54
C LEU A 177 19.97 18.93 -4.85
N THR A 178 20.01 19.28 -6.14
CA THR A 178 20.17 20.67 -6.61
C THR A 178 18.89 21.28 -7.19
N ALA A 179 17.80 20.49 -7.28
CA ALA A 179 16.52 20.97 -7.81
C ALA A 179 15.86 21.99 -6.87
N GLU A 180 15.00 22.84 -7.43
CA GLU A 180 14.17 23.75 -6.66
C GLU A 180 13.15 22.99 -5.81
N PRO A 181 12.74 23.50 -4.64
CA PRO A 181 11.67 22.93 -3.84
C PRO A 181 10.36 22.82 -4.65
N CYS A 182 9.59 21.75 -4.40
CA CYS A 182 8.34 21.48 -5.08
C CYS A 182 7.15 21.39 -4.12
N SER A 183 5.92 21.42 -4.67
CA SER A 183 4.68 21.23 -3.92
C SER A 183 4.54 19.77 -3.42
N TRP A 184 3.64 19.54 -2.46
CA TRP A 184 3.24 18.20 -2.03
C TRP A 184 2.65 17.39 -3.18
N GLU A 185 1.83 18.04 -4.03
CA GLU A 185 1.22 17.41 -5.20
C GLU A 185 2.27 16.89 -6.18
N ALA A 186 3.26 17.72 -6.54
CA ALA A 186 4.36 17.31 -7.43
C ALA A 186 5.17 16.14 -6.84
N ALA A 187 5.43 16.13 -5.54
CA ALA A 187 6.10 15.02 -4.86
C ALA A 187 5.23 13.75 -4.91
N ALA A 188 3.91 13.85 -4.68
CA ALA A 188 2.97 12.74 -4.74
C ALA A 188 2.82 12.19 -6.17
N GLU A 189 2.75 13.05 -7.20
CA GLU A 189 2.72 12.63 -8.60
C GLU A 189 3.98 11.86 -9.02
N THR A 190 5.13 12.31 -8.53
CA THR A 190 6.43 11.73 -8.91
C THR A 190 6.59 10.29 -8.44
N ILE A 191 6.01 9.91 -7.30
CA ILE A 191 6.08 8.54 -6.77
C ILE A 191 5.04 7.57 -7.38
N CYS A 192 4.08 8.06 -8.18
CA CYS A 192 3.04 7.27 -8.82
C CYS A 192 3.59 6.30 -9.89
N THR A 193 2.90 5.16 -10.07
CA THR A 193 3.19 4.16 -11.12
C THR A 193 1.97 3.93 -12.01
N THR A 194 1.01 3.11 -11.57
CA THR A 194 -0.29 2.86 -12.23
C THR A 194 -1.40 3.76 -11.67
N ASP A 195 -1.07 4.56 -10.68
CA ASP A 195 -1.96 5.52 -10.04
C ASP A 195 -2.57 6.49 -11.07
N THR A 196 -3.86 6.81 -10.93
CA THR A 196 -4.56 7.72 -11.83
C THR A 196 -4.64 9.15 -11.30
N PHE A 197 -4.30 9.36 -10.03
CA PHE A 197 -4.20 10.67 -9.39
C PHE A 197 -3.20 10.68 -8.23
N ALA A 198 -2.63 11.85 -7.95
CA ALA A 198 -1.78 12.07 -6.78
C ALA A 198 -2.60 12.02 -5.49
N LYS A 199 -2.07 11.39 -4.46
CA LYS A 199 -2.75 11.17 -3.18
C LYS A 199 -2.05 11.90 -2.06
N GLY A 200 -2.81 12.70 -1.32
CA GLY A 200 -2.30 13.47 -0.19
C GLY A 200 -3.37 13.69 0.87
N SER A 201 -2.94 13.96 2.09
CA SER A 201 -3.82 14.32 3.21
C SER A 201 -3.07 15.16 4.22
N ALA A 202 -3.80 15.95 5.02
CA ALA A 202 -3.24 16.72 6.11
C ALA A 202 -4.24 16.86 7.27
N ALA A 203 -3.69 16.99 8.46
CA ALA A 203 -4.42 17.30 9.68
C ALA A 203 -3.56 18.18 10.61
N SER A 204 -4.17 18.74 11.63
CA SER A 204 -3.47 19.50 12.66
C SER A 204 -3.94 19.10 14.04
N ALA A 205 -3.08 19.25 15.04
CA ALA A 205 -3.38 18.98 16.44
C ALA A 205 -2.82 20.08 17.33
N ILE A 206 -3.37 20.20 18.54
CA ILE A 206 -2.82 21.05 19.60
C ILE A 206 -2.01 20.16 20.55
N VAL A 207 -0.73 20.47 20.70
CA VAL A 207 0.20 19.77 21.59
C VAL A 207 0.75 20.80 22.58
N GLY A 208 0.28 20.75 23.81
CA GLY A 208 0.55 21.82 24.78
C GLY A 208 -0.07 23.14 24.31
N ASP A 209 0.76 24.15 24.10
CA ASP A 209 0.39 25.46 23.57
C ASP A 209 0.70 25.64 22.07
N ARG A 210 1.13 24.58 21.39
CA ARG A 210 1.57 24.62 20.01
C ARG A 210 0.55 23.93 19.08
N THR A 211 0.33 24.54 17.92
CA THR A 211 -0.30 23.87 16.80
C THR A 211 0.77 23.08 16.06
N VAL A 212 0.56 21.78 15.92
CA VAL A 212 1.40 20.88 15.13
C VAL A 212 0.65 20.43 13.87
N HIS A 213 1.38 20.24 12.81
CA HIS A 213 0.81 19.80 11.53
C HIS A 213 1.26 18.37 11.21
N VAL A 214 0.37 17.63 10.58
CA VAL A 214 0.63 16.30 10.03
C VAL A 214 0.25 16.33 8.56
N ALA A 215 1.16 15.96 7.69
CA ALA A 215 0.94 15.84 6.25
C ALA A 215 1.38 14.48 5.75
N GLY A 216 0.75 13.96 4.73
CA GLY A 216 1.15 12.68 4.14
C GLY A 216 0.87 12.61 2.65
N ILE A 217 1.69 11.80 1.97
CA ILE A 217 1.50 11.39 0.58
C ILE A 217 1.61 9.88 0.48
N VAL A 218 0.92 9.29 -0.48
CA VAL A 218 0.95 7.85 -0.72
C VAL A 218 0.81 7.54 -2.21
N LYS A 219 1.44 6.45 -2.65
CA LYS A 219 1.15 5.83 -3.96
C LYS A 219 0.65 4.41 -3.77
N GLY A 220 -0.23 3.97 -4.65
CA GLY A 220 -0.77 2.62 -4.72
C GLY A 220 -2.09 2.59 -5.48
N SER A 221 -2.26 1.56 -6.32
CA SER A 221 -3.43 1.34 -7.16
C SER A 221 -3.68 -0.16 -7.40
N GLY A 222 -2.64 -0.95 -7.63
CA GLY A 222 -2.66 -2.42 -7.70
C GLY A 222 -1.62 -3.05 -6.79
N MET A 223 -1.71 -4.39 -6.61
CA MET A 223 -0.92 -5.17 -5.67
C MET A 223 -1.15 -4.65 -4.24
N ILE A 224 -2.42 -4.51 -3.81
CA ILE A 224 -2.84 -3.95 -2.51
C ILE A 224 -3.54 -5.02 -1.68
N ALA A 225 -2.88 -5.54 -0.64
CA ALA A 225 -3.45 -6.45 0.35
C ALA A 225 -2.89 -6.23 1.75
N PRO A 226 -3.71 -6.42 2.80
CA PRO A 226 -3.23 -6.28 4.17
C PRO A 226 -2.29 -7.44 4.53
N ASP A 227 -1.18 -7.13 4.97
CA ASP A 227 -0.27 -7.78 5.93
C ASP A 227 1.00 -6.92 6.07
N MET A 228 0.82 -5.68 6.55
CA MET A 228 1.78 -4.60 6.60
C MET A 228 2.05 -3.99 5.21
N ALA A 229 0.97 -3.52 4.58
CA ALA A 229 0.86 -2.52 3.52
C ALA A 229 1.41 -2.88 2.13
N THR A 230 0.59 -2.62 1.07
CA THR A 230 1.01 -2.70 -0.33
C THR A 230 1.03 -1.30 -0.96
N MET A 231 1.86 -0.40 -0.40
CA MET A 231 1.98 0.97 -0.86
C MET A 231 3.28 1.60 -0.38
N LEU A 232 3.63 2.73 -0.94
CA LEU A 232 4.62 3.63 -0.38
C LEU A 232 3.90 4.81 0.24
N GLY A 233 3.86 4.89 1.57
CA GLY A 233 3.22 5.94 2.34
C GLY A 233 4.24 6.71 3.17
N TYR A 234 4.19 8.03 3.12
CA TYR A 234 5.09 8.90 3.86
C TYR A 234 4.29 9.94 4.61
N ILE A 235 4.44 9.96 5.93
CA ILE A 235 3.78 10.89 6.83
C ILE A 235 4.85 11.78 7.45
N PHE A 236 4.58 13.06 7.59
CA PHE A 236 5.48 14.05 8.12
C PHE A 236 4.76 14.89 9.15
N THR A 237 5.44 15.22 10.25
CA THR A 237 4.93 16.16 11.25
C THR A 237 6.06 17.02 11.76
N ASP A 238 5.73 18.26 12.14
CA ASP A 238 6.64 19.18 12.81
C ASP A 238 6.68 18.97 14.34
N ALA A 239 5.86 18.06 14.88
CA ALA A 239 5.84 17.74 16.30
C ALA A 239 7.16 17.13 16.78
N ALA A 240 7.55 17.42 18.01
CA ALA A 240 8.63 16.75 18.72
C ALA A 240 8.08 15.53 19.47
N VAL A 241 8.51 14.32 19.06
CA VAL A 241 8.02 13.03 19.60
C VAL A 241 9.19 12.07 19.78
N ALA A 242 9.25 11.39 20.92
CA ALA A 242 10.22 10.34 21.16
C ALA A 242 9.95 9.13 20.26
N ARG A 243 11.03 8.47 19.83
CA ARG A 243 10.98 7.35 18.87
C ARG A 243 9.99 6.24 19.26
N ALA A 244 10.02 5.80 20.53
CA ALA A 244 9.17 4.70 20.98
C ALA A 244 7.68 5.07 20.83
N LEU A 245 7.28 6.23 21.29
CA LEU A 245 5.91 6.72 21.16
C LEU A 245 5.51 6.91 19.69
N LEU A 246 6.40 7.45 18.85
CA LEU A 246 6.12 7.63 17.42
C LEU A 246 5.91 6.29 16.71
N GLN A 247 6.69 5.26 17.06
CA GLN A 247 6.54 3.91 16.53
C GLN A 247 5.22 3.27 16.97
N ASP A 248 4.85 3.43 18.24
CA ASP A 248 3.59 2.92 18.79
C ASP A 248 2.38 3.58 18.10
N MET A 249 2.41 4.92 17.96
CA MET A 249 1.38 5.68 17.25
C MET A 249 1.24 5.22 15.78
N LEU A 250 2.35 5.04 15.08
CA LEU A 250 2.32 4.57 13.69
C LEU A 250 1.78 3.14 13.57
N SER A 251 2.25 2.24 14.43
CA SER A 251 1.83 0.82 14.40
C SER A 251 0.34 0.67 14.68
N GLU A 252 -0.19 1.40 15.65
CA GLU A 252 -1.62 1.42 15.97
C GLU A 252 -2.44 2.05 14.83
N ALA A 253 -2.00 3.22 14.33
CA ALA A 253 -2.69 3.90 13.23
C ALA A 253 -2.76 3.01 11.97
N THR A 254 -1.65 2.37 11.57
CA THR A 254 -1.62 1.50 10.39
C THR A 254 -2.48 0.27 10.55
N GLY A 255 -2.63 -0.26 11.77
CA GLY A 255 -3.49 -1.40 12.06
C GLY A 255 -4.95 -1.20 11.63
N GLY A 256 -5.51 -0.04 11.91
CA GLY A 256 -6.89 0.32 11.59
C GLY A 256 -7.08 1.13 10.29
N THR A 257 -6.02 1.32 9.49
CA THR A 257 -6.07 2.11 8.25
C THR A 257 -5.43 1.34 7.09
N PHE A 258 -4.14 1.48 6.85
CA PHE A 258 -3.43 0.81 5.75
C PHE A 258 -3.53 -0.72 5.79
N ASN A 259 -3.55 -1.34 6.98
CA ASN A 259 -3.76 -2.78 7.12
C ASN A 259 -5.24 -3.19 7.10
N SER A 260 -6.13 -2.27 6.79
CA SER A 260 -7.59 -2.51 6.67
C SER A 260 -8.11 -2.17 5.27
N ILE A 261 -7.23 -2.15 4.27
CA ILE A 261 -7.61 -1.95 2.87
C ILE A 261 -7.13 -3.11 2.01
N THR A 262 -7.81 -3.38 0.90
CA THR A 262 -7.34 -4.31 -0.15
C THR A 262 -7.90 -3.91 -1.51
N VAL A 263 -7.16 -4.19 -2.58
CA VAL A 263 -7.62 -4.06 -3.97
C VAL A 263 -7.74 -5.45 -4.63
N ASP A 264 -6.69 -6.24 -4.58
CA ASP A 264 -6.54 -7.50 -5.33
C ASP A 264 -6.02 -8.69 -4.52
N SER A 265 -5.88 -8.53 -3.20
CA SER A 265 -5.35 -9.55 -2.29
C SER A 265 -3.87 -9.91 -2.47
N ASP A 266 -3.10 -9.17 -3.26
CA ASP A 266 -1.69 -9.43 -3.49
C ASP A 266 -0.79 -8.51 -2.65
N THR A 267 0.11 -9.11 -1.85
CA THR A 267 1.06 -8.38 -0.99
C THR A 267 2.35 -8.07 -1.73
N SER A 268 2.71 -6.79 -1.82
CA SER A 268 3.90 -6.32 -2.53
C SER A 268 5.22 -6.67 -1.83
N THR A 269 6.30 -6.57 -2.61
CA THR A 269 7.70 -6.76 -2.16
C THR A 269 8.33 -5.49 -1.60
N SER A 270 7.68 -4.31 -1.74
CA SER A 270 8.33 -3.01 -1.48
C SER A 270 7.59 -2.14 -0.46
N ASP A 271 6.52 -2.62 0.15
CA ASP A 271 5.65 -1.80 0.99
C ASP A 271 6.36 -1.20 2.17
N THR A 272 6.15 0.10 2.31
CA THR A 272 6.80 0.92 3.32
C THR A 272 5.87 2.05 3.73
N VAL A 273 5.61 2.18 5.03
CA VAL A 273 5.02 3.39 5.62
C VAL A 273 6.02 3.97 6.61
N LEU A 274 6.48 5.19 6.35
CA LEU A 274 7.39 5.93 7.23
C LEU A 274 6.70 7.16 7.77
N ILE A 275 6.97 7.48 9.04
CA ILE A 275 6.62 8.76 9.65
C ILE A 275 7.88 9.47 10.11
N PHE A 276 7.99 10.76 9.80
CA PHE A 276 9.09 11.63 10.17
C PHE A 276 8.57 12.78 11.03
N ALA A 277 9.10 12.92 12.25
CA ALA A 277 8.76 13.96 13.20
C ALA A 277 9.97 14.89 13.37
N THR A 278 9.89 16.10 12.80
CA THR A 278 11.04 17.01 12.71
C THR A 278 11.31 17.76 14.01
N GLY A 279 10.33 17.86 14.91
CA GLY A 279 10.45 18.60 16.17
C GLY A 279 10.47 20.12 16.01
N GLN A 280 10.15 20.65 14.82
CA GLN A 280 10.30 22.08 14.52
C GLN A 280 9.10 22.93 14.96
N ALA A 281 8.00 22.32 15.43
CA ALA A 281 6.87 23.06 16.01
C ALA A 281 7.19 23.68 17.38
N GLY A 282 8.25 23.20 18.02
CA GLY A 282 8.72 23.75 19.33
C GLY A 282 7.86 23.32 20.52
N ASN A 283 7.07 22.25 20.39
CA ASN A 283 6.39 21.65 21.54
C ASN A 283 7.36 20.86 22.41
N THR A 284 7.00 20.67 23.68
CA THR A 284 7.71 19.73 24.57
C THR A 284 7.68 18.33 23.93
N VAL A 285 8.83 17.64 23.99
CA VAL A 285 8.94 16.28 23.40
C VAL A 285 7.93 15.36 24.06
N LEU A 286 7.02 14.79 23.27
CA LEU A 286 6.10 13.76 23.72
C LEU A 286 6.85 12.43 23.89
N THR A 287 6.70 11.78 25.03
CA THR A 287 7.39 10.54 25.39
C THR A 287 6.44 9.39 25.69
N THR A 288 5.22 9.71 26.13
CA THR A 288 4.17 8.76 26.48
C THR A 288 2.80 9.21 25.97
N ARG A 289 1.80 8.33 25.99
CA ARG A 289 0.41 8.67 25.63
C ARG A 289 -0.25 9.62 26.62
N GLU A 290 0.21 9.65 27.84
CA GLU A 290 -0.31 10.51 28.91
C GLU A 290 0.17 11.95 28.75
N ASP A 291 1.17 12.21 27.92
CA ASP A 291 1.67 13.57 27.69
C ASP A 291 0.59 14.46 27.06
N PRO A 292 0.44 15.73 27.51
CA PRO A 292 -0.60 16.62 26.99
C PRO A 292 -0.52 16.80 25.47
N GLY A 293 -1.58 16.42 24.76
CA GLY A 293 -1.67 16.51 23.30
C GLY A 293 -1.21 15.27 22.54
N ALA A 294 -0.70 14.23 23.22
CA ALA A 294 -0.30 12.98 22.57
C ALA A 294 -1.47 12.30 21.83
N ASP A 295 -2.64 12.23 22.47
CA ASP A 295 -3.85 11.65 21.84
C ASP A 295 -4.35 12.52 20.67
N ALA A 296 -4.24 13.84 20.76
CA ALA A 296 -4.62 14.73 19.66
C ALA A 296 -3.68 14.56 18.45
N LEU A 297 -2.38 14.42 18.68
CA LEU A 297 -1.41 14.11 17.63
C LEU A 297 -1.68 12.74 17.02
N TYR A 298 -1.94 11.71 17.85
CA TYR A 298 -2.28 10.38 17.36
C TYR A 298 -3.55 10.41 16.49
N ALA A 299 -4.59 11.13 16.92
CA ALA A 299 -5.81 11.28 16.14
C ALA A 299 -5.54 11.93 14.77
N ALA A 300 -4.66 12.95 14.70
CA ALA A 300 -4.26 13.58 13.45
C ALA A 300 -3.45 12.63 12.55
N ILE A 301 -2.50 11.87 13.12
CA ILE A 301 -1.74 10.83 12.38
C ILE A 301 -2.70 9.77 11.81
N ARG A 302 -3.61 9.27 12.64
CA ARG A 302 -4.61 8.26 12.23
C ARG A 302 -5.55 8.79 11.15
N GLN A 303 -5.98 10.04 11.24
CA GLN A 303 -6.84 10.69 10.23
C GLN A 303 -6.12 10.75 8.88
N VAL A 304 -4.87 11.25 8.86
CA VAL A 304 -4.07 11.30 7.63
C VAL A 304 -3.86 9.89 7.06
N ALA A 305 -3.52 8.91 7.89
CA ALA A 305 -3.32 7.54 7.47
C ALA A 305 -4.60 6.92 6.88
N LEU A 306 -5.78 7.21 7.46
CA LEU A 306 -7.08 6.72 6.97
C LEU A 306 -7.43 7.33 5.62
N ASP A 307 -7.30 8.65 5.50
CA ASP A 307 -7.59 9.36 4.25
C ASP A 307 -6.71 8.84 3.10
N LEU A 308 -5.42 8.66 3.37
CA LEU A 308 -4.47 8.12 2.40
C LEU A 308 -4.82 6.67 2.02
N ALA A 309 -5.13 5.81 2.98
CA ALA A 309 -5.50 4.43 2.75
C ALA A 309 -6.78 4.33 1.88
N GLN A 310 -7.78 5.15 2.16
CA GLN A 310 -9.01 5.18 1.35
C GLN A 310 -8.77 5.74 -0.06
N GLN A 311 -7.87 6.72 -0.25
CA GLN A 311 -7.50 7.19 -1.58
C GLN A 311 -6.81 6.11 -2.41
N VAL A 312 -6.00 5.23 -1.81
CA VAL A 312 -5.44 4.05 -2.48
C VAL A 312 -6.54 3.14 -3.02
N VAL A 313 -7.54 2.82 -2.20
CA VAL A 313 -8.70 1.99 -2.61
C VAL A 313 -9.52 2.67 -3.70
N ARG A 314 -9.75 3.99 -3.59
CA ARG A 314 -10.48 4.78 -4.60
C ARG A 314 -9.78 4.83 -5.94
N ASP A 315 -8.48 4.58 -5.96
CA ASP A 315 -7.66 4.49 -7.17
C ASP A 315 -7.34 3.04 -7.56
N GLY A 316 -8.01 2.06 -6.96
CA GLY A 316 -7.83 0.66 -7.30
C GLY A 316 -7.92 0.43 -8.81
N GLU A 317 -7.00 -0.36 -9.38
CA GLU A 317 -6.92 -0.59 -10.83
C GLU A 317 -8.26 -1.06 -11.40
N GLY A 318 -8.86 -0.24 -12.27
CA GLY A 318 -10.17 -0.51 -12.89
C GLY A 318 -11.37 -0.35 -11.97
N ALA A 319 -11.22 0.21 -10.76
CA ALA A 319 -12.30 0.41 -9.81
C ALA A 319 -13.37 1.38 -10.35
N SER A 320 -14.64 1.05 -10.08
CA SER A 320 -15.77 1.92 -10.33
C SER A 320 -16.58 2.24 -9.07
N LYS A 321 -16.41 1.44 -8.02
CA LYS A 321 -17.11 1.60 -6.74
C LYS A 321 -16.15 1.42 -5.56
N PHE A 322 -16.28 2.27 -4.56
CA PHE A 322 -15.64 2.14 -3.25
C PHE A 322 -16.52 1.30 -2.34
N ILE A 323 -15.94 0.32 -1.65
CA ILE A 323 -16.69 -0.63 -0.83
C ILE A 323 -16.17 -0.56 0.61
N GLU A 324 -17.06 -0.30 1.56
CA GLU A 324 -16.82 -0.44 2.97
C GLU A 324 -17.46 -1.73 3.49
N VAL A 325 -16.67 -2.63 4.04
CA VAL A 325 -17.12 -3.88 4.65
C VAL A 325 -17.07 -3.75 6.16
N GLN A 326 -18.22 -3.80 6.81
CA GLN A 326 -18.37 -3.74 8.25
C GLN A 326 -18.73 -5.12 8.81
N VAL A 327 -17.93 -5.67 9.71
CA VAL A 327 -18.26 -6.87 10.46
C VAL A 327 -18.46 -6.52 11.92
N SER A 328 -19.54 -7.04 12.50
CA SER A 328 -19.92 -6.79 13.88
C SER A 328 -20.28 -8.08 14.61
N ARG A 329 -20.27 -8.00 15.93
CA ARG A 329 -20.59 -9.09 16.85
C ARG A 329 -19.80 -10.39 16.58
N ALA A 330 -18.53 -10.28 16.15
CA ALA A 330 -17.58 -11.39 16.09
C ALA A 330 -17.06 -11.74 17.50
N VAL A 331 -16.35 -12.85 17.63
CA VAL A 331 -15.75 -13.28 18.90
C VAL A 331 -14.62 -12.36 19.38
N SER A 332 -13.98 -11.59 18.45
CA SER A 332 -12.97 -10.58 18.73
C SER A 332 -12.85 -9.63 17.53
N ASP A 333 -12.18 -8.47 17.71
CA ASP A 333 -11.89 -7.53 16.63
C ASP A 333 -10.99 -8.15 15.55
N ASP A 334 -10.02 -8.96 15.92
CA ASP A 334 -9.16 -9.69 14.98
C ASP A 334 -9.96 -10.70 14.14
N SER A 335 -10.89 -11.43 14.76
CA SER A 335 -11.79 -12.34 14.04
C SER A 335 -12.69 -11.54 13.08
N ALA A 336 -13.28 -10.43 13.54
CA ALA A 336 -14.08 -9.53 12.71
C ALA A 336 -13.29 -9.04 11.50
N LYS A 337 -12.03 -8.66 11.70
CA LYS A 337 -11.15 -8.17 10.64
C LYS A 337 -10.85 -9.26 9.60
N ARG A 338 -10.54 -10.49 10.02
CA ARG A 338 -10.31 -11.60 9.08
C ARG A 338 -11.56 -11.93 8.27
N VAL A 339 -12.73 -11.92 8.88
CA VAL A 339 -14.00 -12.09 8.15
C VAL A 339 -14.25 -10.93 7.16
N ALA A 340 -14.03 -9.68 7.59
CA ALA A 340 -14.18 -8.51 6.72
C ALA A 340 -13.24 -8.59 5.50
N LEU A 341 -11.99 -8.99 5.70
CA LEU A 341 -11.03 -9.21 4.62
C LEU A 341 -11.42 -10.38 3.71
N ALA A 342 -11.99 -11.46 4.25
CA ALA A 342 -12.49 -12.56 3.43
C ALA A 342 -13.64 -12.13 2.50
N ILE A 343 -14.49 -11.22 2.96
CA ILE A 343 -15.54 -10.60 2.15
C ILE A 343 -14.91 -9.66 1.11
N ALA A 344 -14.05 -8.74 1.55
CA ALA A 344 -13.42 -7.72 0.72
C ALA A 344 -12.53 -8.31 -0.40
N ASN A 345 -11.89 -9.45 -0.15
CA ASN A 345 -11.03 -10.17 -1.10
C ASN A 345 -11.80 -11.17 -1.99
N SER A 346 -13.12 -11.32 -1.83
CA SER A 346 -13.90 -12.27 -2.62
C SER A 346 -14.17 -11.75 -4.04
N PRO A 347 -13.60 -12.34 -5.11
CA PRO A 347 -13.90 -11.93 -6.48
C PRO A 347 -15.40 -11.99 -6.78
N LEU A 348 -16.11 -12.97 -6.21
CA LEU A 348 -17.56 -13.13 -6.42
C LEU A 348 -18.35 -11.98 -5.77
N VAL A 349 -17.94 -11.51 -4.58
CA VAL A 349 -18.58 -10.35 -3.93
C VAL A 349 -18.26 -9.09 -4.73
N LYS A 350 -16.99 -8.86 -5.07
CA LYS A 350 -16.54 -7.66 -5.80
C LYS A 350 -17.20 -7.53 -7.17
N THR A 351 -17.33 -8.63 -7.92
CA THR A 351 -17.99 -8.65 -9.24
C THR A 351 -19.52 -8.49 -9.13
N ALA A 352 -20.16 -8.98 -8.06
CA ALA A 352 -21.58 -8.72 -7.82
C ALA A 352 -21.82 -7.20 -7.63
N ILE A 353 -20.99 -6.55 -6.81
CA ILE A 353 -21.09 -5.11 -6.57
C ILE A 353 -20.81 -4.30 -7.84
N ALA A 354 -19.83 -4.71 -8.66
CA ALA A 354 -19.59 -4.12 -9.98
C ALA A 354 -20.81 -4.21 -10.90
N GLY A 355 -21.53 -5.33 -10.83
CA GLY A 355 -22.78 -5.58 -11.57
C GLY A 355 -24.04 -5.03 -10.91
N GLU A 356 -23.93 -4.30 -9.80
CA GLU A 356 -25.04 -3.75 -9.02
C GLU A 356 -26.04 -4.83 -8.50
N ASP A 357 -25.51 -6.07 -8.30
CA ASP A 357 -26.26 -7.23 -7.82
C ASP A 357 -26.11 -7.37 -6.30
N ALA A 358 -27.21 -7.28 -5.56
CA ALA A 358 -27.31 -7.46 -4.10
C ALA A 358 -27.15 -8.93 -3.69
N ASN A 359 -26.12 -9.59 -4.18
CA ASN A 359 -25.90 -11.03 -3.98
C ASN A 359 -25.39 -11.35 -2.58
N TRP A 360 -26.27 -11.24 -1.58
CA TRP A 360 -25.94 -11.54 -0.19
C TRP A 360 -25.48 -13.00 0.02
N GLY A 361 -25.90 -13.94 -0.85
CA GLY A 361 -25.43 -15.31 -0.82
C GLY A 361 -23.91 -15.42 -1.00
N ARG A 362 -23.32 -14.54 -1.84
CA ARG A 362 -21.85 -14.46 -1.98
C ARG A 362 -21.18 -13.92 -0.73
N VAL A 363 -21.84 -13.03 0.02
CA VAL A 363 -21.34 -12.56 1.32
C VAL A 363 -21.36 -13.69 2.34
N VAL A 364 -22.46 -14.46 2.42
CA VAL A 364 -22.56 -15.66 3.28
C VAL A 364 -21.44 -16.65 2.98
N MET A 365 -21.22 -16.95 1.70
CA MET A 365 -20.12 -17.83 1.27
C MET A 365 -18.76 -17.29 1.71
N ALA A 366 -18.52 -15.98 1.59
CA ALA A 366 -17.25 -15.36 1.98
C ALA A 366 -17.03 -15.41 3.51
N VAL A 367 -18.08 -15.19 4.30
CA VAL A 367 -18.04 -15.40 5.77
C VAL A 367 -17.71 -16.85 6.10
N GLY A 368 -18.41 -17.82 5.49
CA GLY A 368 -18.24 -19.24 5.78
C GLY A 368 -16.84 -19.80 5.45
N LYS A 369 -16.13 -19.20 4.47
CA LYS A 369 -14.77 -19.60 4.10
C LYS A 369 -13.66 -18.87 4.86
N ALA A 370 -13.99 -17.91 5.73
CA ALA A 370 -13.00 -17.05 6.39
C ALA A 370 -12.09 -17.79 7.38
N GLY A 371 -12.43 -19.02 7.76
CA GLY A 371 -11.67 -19.79 8.76
C GLY A 371 -11.90 -19.31 10.20
N GLU A 372 -12.92 -18.49 10.42
CA GLU A 372 -13.29 -17.90 11.70
C GLU A 372 -14.60 -18.48 12.22
N PRO A 373 -14.84 -18.40 13.53
CA PRO A 373 -16.12 -18.80 14.10
C PRO A 373 -17.28 -18.06 13.44
N ALA A 374 -18.25 -18.81 12.94
CA ALA A 374 -19.49 -18.31 12.38
C ALA A 374 -20.64 -19.27 12.70
N ASP A 375 -21.83 -18.72 12.97
CA ASP A 375 -23.05 -19.48 13.18
C ASP A 375 -24.05 -19.06 12.09
N ARG A 376 -24.35 -19.99 11.18
CA ARG A 376 -25.25 -19.71 10.05
C ARG A 376 -26.63 -19.24 10.49
N ASP A 377 -27.11 -19.70 11.66
CA ASP A 377 -28.45 -19.41 12.15
C ASP A 377 -28.52 -18.07 12.92
N LYS A 378 -27.36 -17.40 13.14
CA LYS A 378 -27.24 -16.05 13.73
C LYS A 378 -26.77 -14.98 12.75
N LEU A 379 -26.26 -15.41 11.60
CA LEU A 379 -25.70 -14.50 10.60
C LEU A 379 -26.76 -13.57 10.03
N ALA A 380 -26.45 -12.26 10.02
CA ALA A 380 -27.27 -11.25 9.37
C ALA A 380 -26.44 -10.42 8.38
N ILE A 381 -27.03 -10.06 7.23
CA ILE A 381 -26.36 -9.34 6.15
C ILE A 381 -27.17 -8.10 5.78
N ARG A 382 -26.47 -6.98 5.51
CA ARG A 382 -27.08 -5.75 5.03
C ARG A 382 -26.27 -5.09 3.91
N PHE A 383 -26.94 -4.35 3.06
CA PHE A 383 -26.35 -3.39 2.13
C PHE A 383 -26.83 -1.99 2.49
N GLY A 384 -25.91 -1.05 2.71
CA GLY A 384 -26.23 0.23 3.31
C GLY A 384 -26.87 0.03 4.68
N ASP A 385 -28.07 0.59 4.86
CA ASP A 385 -28.86 0.45 6.08
C ASP A 385 -29.96 -0.62 5.98
N HIS A 386 -30.02 -1.36 4.86
CA HIS A 386 -31.08 -2.30 4.55
C HIS A 386 -30.64 -3.75 4.81
N TRP A 387 -31.31 -4.40 5.76
CA TRP A 387 -31.11 -5.82 6.03
C TRP A 387 -31.74 -6.66 4.92
N VAL A 388 -30.97 -7.61 4.39
CA VAL A 388 -31.40 -8.56 3.35
C VAL A 388 -31.50 -9.98 3.89
N ALA A 389 -30.76 -10.30 4.97
CA ALA A 389 -30.87 -11.55 5.69
C ALA A 389 -30.72 -11.29 7.20
N LYS A 390 -31.45 -12.03 8.03
CA LYS A 390 -31.37 -12.02 9.50
C LYS A 390 -31.58 -13.43 10.03
N ASP A 391 -30.89 -13.75 11.13
CA ASP A 391 -31.05 -15.03 11.82
C ASP A 391 -30.97 -16.23 10.85
N GLY A 392 -30.01 -16.16 9.90
CA GLY A 392 -29.78 -17.21 8.93
C GLY A 392 -30.80 -17.34 7.80
N LEU A 393 -31.78 -16.44 7.72
CA LEU A 393 -32.88 -16.46 6.74
C LEU A 393 -32.96 -15.15 5.96
N PRO A 394 -33.48 -15.17 4.71
CA PRO A 394 -33.92 -13.94 4.06
C PRO A 394 -34.94 -13.20 4.91
N VAL A 395 -34.95 -11.86 4.89
CA VAL A 395 -35.99 -11.10 5.57
C VAL A 395 -37.34 -11.32 4.87
N ASP A 396 -38.41 -11.52 5.65
CA ASP A 396 -39.76 -11.87 5.13
C ASP A 396 -40.36 -10.80 4.19
N VAL A 397 -40.07 -9.52 4.48
CA VAL A 397 -40.49 -8.40 3.63
C VAL A 397 -39.26 -7.71 3.12
N TYR A 398 -38.79 -8.20 1.98
CA TYR A 398 -37.61 -7.63 1.29
C TYR A 398 -38.09 -6.63 0.24
N ASP A 399 -37.78 -5.35 0.45
CA ASP A 399 -37.90 -4.33 -0.59
C ASP A 399 -36.57 -4.20 -1.32
N GLU A 400 -36.52 -4.61 -2.56
CA GLU A 400 -35.31 -4.58 -3.39
C GLU A 400 -34.94 -3.16 -3.83
N ALA A 401 -35.91 -2.26 -3.95
CA ALA A 401 -35.70 -0.93 -4.54
C ALA A 401 -34.65 -0.09 -3.80
N PRO A 402 -34.66 0.03 -2.44
CA PRO A 402 -33.66 0.81 -1.74
C PRO A 402 -32.27 0.15 -1.77
N VAL A 403 -32.17 -1.17 -1.81
CA VAL A 403 -30.90 -1.91 -1.94
C VAL A 403 -30.31 -1.70 -3.33
N ALA A 404 -31.12 -1.82 -4.38
CA ALA A 404 -30.72 -1.54 -5.75
C ALA A 404 -30.27 -0.07 -5.92
N ALA A 405 -30.99 0.87 -5.28
CA ALA A 405 -30.60 2.29 -5.28
C ALA A 405 -29.23 2.50 -4.60
N HIS A 406 -28.97 1.82 -3.47
CA HIS A 406 -27.67 1.87 -2.80
C HIS A 406 -26.55 1.33 -3.69
N LEU A 407 -26.75 0.19 -4.36
CA LEU A 407 -25.73 -0.45 -5.21
C LEU A 407 -25.42 0.33 -6.50
N LYS A 408 -26.32 1.20 -6.95
CA LYS A 408 -26.05 2.16 -8.05
C LYS A 408 -25.14 3.31 -7.65
N GLY A 409 -24.95 3.54 -6.36
CA GLY A 409 -24.04 4.56 -5.85
C GLY A 409 -22.58 4.24 -6.10
N LEU A 410 -21.72 5.20 -5.87
CA LEU A 410 -20.25 5.03 -5.95
C LEU A 410 -19.66 4.47 -4.65
N GLU A 411 -20.35 4.64 -3.52
CA GLU A 411 -19.93 4.21 -2.20
C GLU A 411 -20.88 3.17 -1.65
N ILE A 412 -20.41 1.94 -1.53
CA ILE A 412 -21.19 0.77 -1.15
C ILE A 412 -20.79 0.33 0.25
N ARG A 413 -21.78 0.18 1.14
CA ARG A 413 -21.59 -0.43 2.46
C ARG A 413 -22.16 -1.83 2.48
N VAL A 414 -21.31 -2.80 2.88
CA VAL A 414 -21.70 -4.20 3.12
C VAL A 414 -21.51 -4.51 4.59
N GLY A 415 -22.57 -4.92 5.28
CA GLY A 415 -22.51 -5.30 6.69
C GLY A 415 -22.74 -6.79 6.89
N ALA A 416 -21.92 -7.43 7.73
CA ALA A 416 -22.13 -8.77 8.23
C ALA A 416 -22.09 -8.78 9.75
N ASP A 417 -23.18 -9.26 10.36
CA ASP A 417 -23.33 -9.37 11.80
C ASP A 417 -23.30 -10.85 12.18
N LEU A 418 -22.30 -11.27 12.98
CA LEU A 418 -22.06 -12.67 13.27
C LEU A 418 -22.82 -13.20 14.49
N GLY A 419 -23.34 -12.33 15.37
CA GLY A 419 -24.13 -12.72 16.54
C GLY A 419 -23.40 -13.52 17.62
N LEU A 420 -22.05 -13.42 17.71
CA LEU A 420 -21.23 -14.27 18.57
C LEU A 420 -20.55 -13.56 19.75
N GLY A 421 -20.36 -12.25 19.69
CA GLY A 421 -19.65 -11.47 20.70
C GLY A 421 -19.71 -9.97 20.45
N ASP A 422 -18.68 -9.23 20.87
CA ASP A 422 -18.61 -7.77 20.76
C ASP A 422 -17.59 -7.27 19.73
N GLY A 423 -16.84 -8.21 19.11
CA GLY A 423 -15.79 -7.90 18.15
C GLY A 423 -16.34 -7.20 16.91
N ARG A 424 -15.59 -6.20 16.42
CA ARG A 424 -15.96 -5.38 15.26
C ARG A 424 -14.75 -4.98 14.44
N ALA A 425 -14.93 -4.86 13.13
CA ALA A 425 -13.91 -4.31 12.23
C ALA A 425 -14.55 -3.68 10.99
N THR A 426 -13.85 -2.73 10.42
CA THR A 426 -14.16 -2.13 9.12
C THR A 426 -12.95 -2.29 8.20
N VAL A 427 -13.19 -2.73 6.96
CA VAL A 427 -12.20 -2.90 5.90
C VAL A 427 -12.72 -2.22 4.66
N TRP A 428 -11.84 -1.61 3.88
CA TRP A 428 -12.18 -0.95 2.63
C TRP A 428 -11.58 -1.68 1.44
N THR A 429 -12.36 -1.77 0.35
CA THR A 429 -11.94 -2.34 -0.92
C THR A 429 -12.66 -1.63 -2.07
N CYS A 430 -12.38 -2.01 -3.29
CA CYS A 430 -13.11 -1.59 -4.48
C CYS A 430 -13.78 -2.80 -5.15
N ASP A 431 -14.66 -2.55 -6.10
CA ASP A 431 -15.24 -3.59 -6.96
C ASP A 431 -14.19 -4.21 -7.91
N LEU A 432 -14.57 -5.27 -8.59
CA LEU A 432 -13.74 -5.94 -9.60
C LEU A 432 -14.42 -5.89 -10.96
N THR A 433 -13.87 -5.09 -11.86
CA THR A 433 -14.39 -4.86 -13.21
C THR A 433 -13.48 -5.46 -14.28
N HIS A 434 -13.90 -5.44 -15.53
CA HIS A 434 -13.04 -5.80 -16.67
C HIS A 434 -11.83 -4.85 -16.81
N GLY A 435 -11.90 -3.64 -16.23
CA GLY A 435 -10.79 -2.69 -16.20
C GLY A 435 -9.54 -3.25 -15.53
N TYR A 436 -9.69 -4.00 -14.43
CA TYR A 436 -8.57 -4.65 -13.76
C TYR A 436 -7.83 -5.61 -14.68
N ILE A 437 -8.58 -6.47 -15.41
CA ILE A 437 -7.98 -7.42 -16.36
C ILE A 437 -7.30 -6.69 -17.52
N SER A 438 -7.93 -5.65 -18.06
CA SER A 438 -7.38 -4.88 -19.17
C SER A 438 -6.06 -4.19 -18.80
N ILE A 439 -5.96 -3.62 -17.58
CA ILE A 439 -4.74 -2.98 -17.09
C ILE A 439 -3.64 -4.03 -16.90
N ASN A 440 -3.92 -5.11 -16.16
CA ASN A 440 -2.91 -6.08 -15.76
C ASN A 440 -2.49 -7.04 -16.88
N ALA A 441 -3.36 -7.36 -17.83
CA ALA A 441 -3.03 -8.19 -18.98
C ALA A 441 -2.09 -7.50 -19.98
N ASP A 442 -2.17 -6.17 -20.07
CA ASP A 442 -1.31 -5.34 -20.95
C ASP A 442 -0.10 -4.75 -20.22
N TYR A 443 -0.10 -4.77 -18.87
CA TYR A 443 1.03 -4.32 -18.06
C TYR A 443 2.19 -5.29 -18.21
N ARG A 444 3.17 -4.89 -19.02
CA ARG A 444 4.48 -5.54 -19.05
C ARG A 444 5.41 -4.76 -18.14
N SER A 445 5.70 -5.40 -17.04
CA SER A 445 6.76 -5.01 -16.14
C SER A 445 8.11 -5.03 -16.86
#